data_2002eb4a9af507a366b40adc3bc0caf7
#
_entry.id   2002eb4a9af507a366b40adc3bc0caf7
#
_cell.length_a   1.000
_cell.length_b   1.000
_cell.length_c   1.000
_cell.angle_alpha   90.00
_cell.angle_beta   90.00
_cell.angle_gamma   90.00
#
_symmetry.space_group_name_H-M   'P 1'
#
loop_
_entity.id
_entity.type
_entity.pdbx_description
1 polymer ?
#
loop_
_entity_poly.entity_id
_entity_poly.type
_entity_poly.pdbx_seq_one_letter_code
_entity_poly.pdbx_strand_id
1 'polypeptide(L)'
;MIHLKRYRIFFFSVLVVSAVVCVKYILHELHLEIIELGSLHSSLISGVIFVLGFLMSATIADYKEAERIPADVASAIENMQEDARSIAFNYPKFKLDEYERTLQDVARAFAGDVRNSKSNQARRHIAQLTKLNSQMESAGVPPNFIVKLKQQQSLVLRQLHRVNYIQRITFIPSASVLAGSIVVLAVGLLLATEVEPFFAGIVLTGGITFILVYVLLLLRVIRTPFHDEGKTQDDVSLFLLDRIKTNRGDTE
;
A
#
# COMPACT_ATOMS: atom_id res chain seq x y z
N MET A 1 19.26 -12.32 5.31
CA MET A 1 18.37 -11.49 6.15
C MET A 1 17.04 -11.13 5.48
N ILE A 2 16.92 -11.18 4.17
CA ILE A 2 15.71 -10.83 3.38
C ILE A 2 14.56 -11.85 3.60
N HIS A 3 14.87 -13.14 3.76
CA HIS A 3 13.84 -14.19 3.91
C HIS A 3 13.03 -14.12 5.22
N LEU A 4 13.60 -13.65 6.34
CA LEU A 4 12.86 -13.58 7.60
C LEU A 4 11.74 -12.52 7.60
N LYS A 5 11.90 -11.43 6.84
CA LYS A 5 10.87 -10.38 6.74
C LYS A 5 9.60 -10.89 6.06
N ARG A 6 9.75 -11.80 5.08
CA ARG A 6 8.65 -12.42 4.31
C ARG A 6 7.70 -13.24 5.19
N TYR A 7 8.24 -13.90 6.20
CA TYR A 7 7.47 -14.80 7.07
C TYR A 7 7.09 -14.15 8.41
N ARG A 8 7.29 -12.84 8.59
CA ARG A 8 7.03 -12.16 9.86
C ARG A 8 5.58 -12.30 10.32
N ILE A 9 4.60 -12.12 9.40
CA ILE A 9 3.18 -12.28 9.70
C ILE A 9 2.90 -13.72 10.10
N PHE A 10 3.44 -14.69 9.35
CA PHE A 10 3.28 -16.11 9.62
C PHE A 10 3.81 -16.48 11.01
N PHE A 11 5.07 -16.15 11.32
CA PHE A 11 5.66 -16.46 12.62
C PHE A 11 4.94 -15.79 13.78
N PHE A 12 4.50 -14.54 13.61
CA PHE A 12 3.73 -13.86 14.63
C PHE A 12 2.35 -14.51 14.85
N SER A 13 1.68 -14.93 13.75
CA SER A 13 0.42 -15.67 13.84
C SER A 13 0.60 -17.00 14.56
N VAL A 14 1.66 -17.77 14.25
CA VAL A 14 1.98 -19.02 14.93
C VAL A 14 2.23 -18.80 16.42
N LEU A 15 2.96 -17.73 16.78
CA LEU A 15 3.21 -17.39 18.19
C LEU A 15 1.90 -17.13 18.94
N VAL A 16 1.01 -16.32 18.35
CA VAL A 16 -0.30 -16.01 18.95
C VAL A 16 -1.15 -17.28 19.09
N VAL A 17 -1.20 -18.11 18.06
CA VAL A 17 -1.92 -19.39 18.10
C VAL A 17 -1.39 -20.31 19.19
N SER A 18 -0.07 -20.43 19.30
CA SER A 18 0.55 -21.24 20.36
C SER A 18 0.16 -20.74 21.76
N ALA A 19 0.13 -19.42 21.95
CA ALA A 19 -0.32 -18.83 23.22
C ALA A 19 -1.80 -19.12 23.49
N VAL A 20 -2.67 -18.99 22.47
CA VAL A 20 -4.11 -19.29 22.58
C VAL A 20 -4.34 -20.77 22.91
N VAL A 21 -3.63 -21.68 22.25
CA VAL A 21 -3.70 -23.13 22.52
C VAL A 21 -3.22 -23.47 23.93
N CYS A 22 -2.15 -22.83 24.42
CA CYS A 22 -1.73 -23.00 25.81
C CYS A 22 -2.80 -22.53 26.82
N VAL A 23 -3.43 -21.38 26.54
CA VAL A 23 -4.54 -20.89 27.38
C VAL A 23 -5.73 -21.86 27.33
N LYS A 24 -6.08 -22.37 26.16
CA LYS A 24 -7.14 -23.37 25.97
C LYS A 24 -6.88 -24.63 26.83
N TYR A 25 -5.65 -25.14 26.81
CA TYR A 25 -5.25 -26.27 27.63
C TYR A 25 -5.42 -25.99 29.15
N ILE A 26 -4.99 -24.81 29.60
CA ILE A 26 -5.14 -24.40 31.02
C ILE A 26 -6.62 -24.28 31.41
N LEU A 27 -7.47 -23.69 30.55
CA LEU A 27 -8.91 -23.55 30.83
C LEU A 27 -9.58 -24.92 30.92
N HIS A 28 -9.19 -25.88 30.08
CA HIS A 28 -9.68 -27.25 30.12
C HIS A 28 -9.34 -27.94 31.44
N GLU A 29 -8.08 -27.89 31.88
CA GLU A 29 -7.64 -28.48 33.15
C GLU A 29 -8.34 -27.85 34.37
N LEU A 30 -8.73 -26.58 34.27
CA LEU A 30 -9.46 -25.86 35.31
C LEU A 30 -10.99 -26.04 35.24
N HIS A 31 -11.50 -26.80 34.26
CA HIS A 31 -12.90 -26.97 33.97
C HIS A 31 -13.70 -25.64 33.81
N LEU A 32 -13.02 -24.65 33.14
CA LEU A 32 -13.61 -23.33 32.88
C LEU A 32 -14.22 -23.23 31.48
N GLU A 33 -14.36 -24.32 30.75
CA GLU A 33 -15.04 -24.41 29.48
C GLU A 33 -16.55 -24.58 29.79
N ILE A 34 -17.29 -23.47 29.74
CA ILE A 34 -18.66 -23.39 30.22
C ILE A 34 -19.72 -23.37 29.11
N ILE A 35 -19.29 -23.34 27.84
CA ILE A 35 -20.17 -23.17 26.68
C ILE A 35 -20.05 -24.41 25.78
N GLU A 36 -21.19 -25.09 25.56
CA GLU A 36 -21.23 -26.20 24.60
C GLU A 36 -21.16 -25.71 23.15
N LEU A 37 -20.51 -26.49 22.29
CA LEU A 37 -20.48 -26.21 20.87
C LEU A 37 -21.85 -26.31 20.22
N GLY A 38 -22.37 -25.23 19.68
CA GLY A 38 -23.68 -25.16 19.06
C GLY A 38 -23.74 -24.39 17.76
N SER A 39 -24.90 -24.36 17.14
CA SER A 39 -25.13 -23.63 15.86
C SER A 39 -24.82 -22.14 15.93
N LEU A 40 -25.00 -21.52 17.11
CA LEU A 40 -24.67 -20.11 17.32
C LEU A 40 -23.16 -19.81 17.13
N HIS A 41 -22.29 -20.75 17.54
CA HIS A 41 -20.84 -20.62 17.32
C HIS A 41 -20.50 -20.56 15.83
N SER A 42 -21.07 -21.49 15.05
CA SER A 42 -20.88 -21.52 13.60
C SER A 42 -21.38 -20.24 12.93
N SER A 43 -22.51 -19.73 13.37
CA SER A 43 -23.11 -18.48 12.88
C SER A 43 -22.21 -17.27 13.19
N LEU A 44 -21.70 -17.18 14.43
CA LEU A 44 -20.82 -16.09 14.84
C LEU A 44 -19.50 -16.12 14.07
N ILE A 45 -18.85 -17.28 14.00
CA ILE A 45 -17.56 -17.45 13.28
C ILE A 45 -17.74 -17.13 11.80
N SER A 46 -18.82 -17.59 11.17
CA SER A 46 -19.16 -17.27 9.79
C SER A 46 -19.36 -15.78 9.59
N GLY A 47 -20.04 -15.10 10.50
CA GLY A 47 -20.22 -13.65 10.50
C GLY A 47 -18.89 -12.90 10.61
N VAL A 48 -17.99 -13.34 11.49
CA VAL A 48 -16.64 -12.76 11.64
C VAL A 48 -15.83 -12.91 10.35
N ILE A 49 -15.82 -14.10 9.78
CA ILE A 49 -15.09 -14.39 8.52
C ILE A 49 -15.66 -13.54 7.38
N PHE A 50 -17.00 -13.42 7.30
CA PHE A 50 -17.66 -12.58 6.30
C PHE A 50 -17.24 -11.11 6.42
N VAL A 51 -17.29 -10.53 7.62
CA VAL A 51 -16.89 -9.12 7.86
C VAL A 51 -15.41 -8.91 7.54
N LEU A 52 -14.54 -9.82 7.98
CA LEU A 52 -13.11 -9.74 7.66
C LEU A 52 -12.85 -9.85 6.14
N GLY A 53 -13.55 -10.75 5.45
CA GLY A 53 -13.47 -10.91 4.01
C GLY A 53 -13.91 -9.65 3.26
N PHE A 54 -15.00 -9.02 3.70
CA PHE A 54 -15.47 -7.75 3.15
C PHE A 54 -14.43 -6.62 3.34
N LEU A 55 -13.89 -6.48 4.56
CA LEU A 55 -12.84 -5.50 4.86
C LEU A 55 -11.57 -5.76 4.05
N MET A 56 -11.20 -7.04 3.87
CA MET A 56 -10.05 -7.44 3.04
C MET A 56 -10.25 -7.03 1.59
N SER A 57 -11.43 -7.33 1.02
CA SER A 57 -11.75 -6.97 -0.37
C SER A 57 -11.64 -5.46 -0.62
N ALA A 58 -12.20 -4.65 0.29
CA ALA A 58 -12.10 -3.19 0.22
C ALA A 58 -10.64 -2.70 0.31
N THR A 59 -9.88 -3.26 1.26
CA THR A 59 -8.46 -2.89 1.47
C THR A 59 -7.58 -3.28 0.27
N ILE A 60 -7.82 -4.44 -0.37
CA ILE A 60 -7.11 -4.86 -1.57
C ILE A 60 -7.42 -3.90 -2.74
N ALA A 61 -8.66 -3.42 -2.87
CA ALA A 61 -9.01 -2.45 -3.90
C ALA A 61 -8.21 -1.13 -3.75
N ASP A 62 -8.11 -0.60 -2.52
CA ASP A 62 -7.32 0.59 -2.22
C ASP A 62 -5.82 0.35 -2.45
N TYR A 63 -5.30 -0.83 -2.09
CA TYR A 63 -3.92 -1.21 -2.33
C TYR A 63 -3.60 -1.26 -3.83
N LYS A 64 -4.47 -1.87 -4.65
CA LYS A 64 -4.31 -1.91 -6.11
C LYS A 64 -4.33 -0.53 -6.74
N GLU A 65 -5.13 0.39 -6.21
CA GLU A 65 -5.11 1.78 -6.66
C GLU A 65 -3.74 2.42 -6.34
N ALA A 66 -3.21 2.22 -5.13
CA ALA A 66 -1.90 2.73 -4.74
C ALA A 66 -0.77 2.13 -5.60
N GLU A 67 -0.84 0.85 -5.96
CA GLU A 67 0.14 0.15 -6.80
C GLU A 67 0.23 0.74 -8.22
N ARG A 68 -0.84 1.32 -8.74
CA ARG A 68 -0.87 1.94 -10.07
C ARG A 68 -0.18 3.30 -10.13
N ILE A 69 -0.10 4.01 -9.01
CA ILE A 69 0.42 5.38 -8.95
C ILE A 69 1.83 5.53 -9.53
N PRO A 70 2.83 4.70 -9.18
CA PRO A 70 4.18 4.82 -9.75
C PRO A 70 4.23 4.62 -11.26
N ALA A 71 3.41 3.70 -11.80
CA ALA A 71 3.32 3.45 -13.23
C ALA A 71 2.71 4.64 -13.98
N ASP A 72 1.62 5.22 -13.45
CA ASP A 72 0.98 6.39 -14.04
C ASP A 72 1.93 7.59 -14.07
N VAL A 73 2.68 7.81 -12.98
CA VAL A 73 3.66 8.90 -12.89
C VAL A 73 4.83 8.67 -13.85
N ALA A 74 5.36 7.45 -13.91
CA ALA A 74 6.45 7.10 -14.84
C ALA A 74 6.03 7.34 -16.29
N SER A 75 4.87 6.83 -16.70
CA SER A 75 4.32 7.04 -18.04
C SER A 75 4.10 8.52 -18.36
N ALA A 76 3.59 9.30 -17.40
CA ALA A 76 3.42 10.75 -17.62
C ALA A 76 4.75 11.47 -17.82
N ILE A 77 5.79 11.09 -17.09
CA ILE A 77 7.13 11.68 -17.24
C ILE A 77 7.75 11.27 -18.58
N GLU A 78 7.66 10.00 -18.97
CA GLU A 78 8.15 9.50 -20.26
C GLU A 78 7.45 10.20 -21.42
N ASN A 79 6.11 10.34 -21.38
CA ASN A 79 5.36 11.10 -22.38
C ASN A 79 5.81 12.56 -22.47
N MET A 80 6.07 13.22 -21.34
CA MET A 80 6.58 14.59 -21.34
C MET A 80 8.00 14.68 -21.95
N GLN A 81 8.85 13.67 -21.73
CA GLN A 81 10.19 13.61 -22.33
C GLN A 81 10.13 13.47 -23.86
N GLU A 82 9.28 12.56 -24.37
CA GLU A 82 9.10 12.36 -25.82
C GLU A 82 8.54 13.61 -26.48
N ASP A 83 7.50 14.20 -25.89
CA ASP A 83 6.91 15.44 -26.42
C ASP A 83 7.93 16.60 -26.40
N ALA A 84 8.72 16.73 -25.34
CA ALA A 84 9.75 17.76 -25.22
C ALA A 84 10.86 17.60 -26.29
N ARG A 85 11.29 16.36 -26.56
CA ARG A 85 12.26 16.07 -27.65
C ARG A 85 11.71 16.44 -29.02
N SER A 86 10.45 16.08 -29.29
CA SER A 86 9.76 16.45 -30.53
C SER A 86 9.64 17.98 -30.69
N ILE A 87 9.36 18.69 -29.61
CA ILE A 87 9.29 20.16 -29.60
C ILE A 87 10.68 20.75 -29.86
N ALA A 88 11.72 20.26 -29.18
CA ALA A 88 13.10 20.77 -29.34
C ALA A 88 13.63 20.64 -30.76
N PHE A 89 13.25 19.58 -31.48
CA PHE A 89 13.61 19.38 -32.87
C PHE A 89 13.10 20.51 -33.77
N ASN A 90 11.87 20.99 -33.54
CA ASN A 90 11.25 22.03 -34.34
C ASN A 90 11.47 23.46 -33.79
N TYR A 91 11.80 23.59 -32.49
CA TYR A 91 11.96 24.86 -31.80
C TYR A 91 13.29 24.89 -31.04
N PRO A 92 14.44 25.16 -31.73
CA PRO A 92 15.78 25.08 -31.15
C PRO A 92 16.06 26.06 -29.98
N LYS A 93 15.21 27.08 -29.82
CA LYS A 93 15.29 28.02 -28.67
C LYS A 93 14.81 27.39 -27.36
N PHE A 94 14.13 26.25 -27.42
CA PHE A 94 13.70 25.52 -26.25
C PHE A 94 14.86 24.77 -25.62
N LYS A 95 15.04 24.91 -24.31
CA LYS A 95 16.13 24.30 -23.54
C LYS A 95 15.74 22.89 -23.11
N LEU A 96 15.90 21.90 -23.99
CA LEU A 96 15.56 20.51 -23.75
C LEU A 96 16.27 19.94 -22.52
N ASP A 97 17.60 20.18 -22.40
CA ASP A 97 18.40 19.63 -21.30
C ASP A 97 17.90 20.08 -19.92
N GLU A 98 17.49 21.34 -19.80
CA GLU A 98 16.94 21.88 -18.54
C GLU A 98 15.60 21.24 -18.21
N TYR A 99 14.77 21.00 -19.23
CA TYR A 99 13.47 20.35 -19.09
C TYR A 99 13.61 18.88 -18.68
N GLU A 100 14.47 18.11 -19.36
CA GLU A 100 14.73 16.70 -19.03
C GLU A 100 15.33 16.53 -17.63
N ARG A 101 16.27 17.39 -17.23
CA ARG A 101 16.80 17.40 -15.86
C ARG A 101 15.70 17.64 -14.83
N THR A 102 14.81 18.59 -15.10
CA THR A 102 13.70 18.90 -14.20
C THR A 102 12.73 17.72 -14.08
N LEU A 103 12.45 16.99 -15.19
CA LEU A 103 11.63 15.77 -15.16
C LEU A 103 12.28 14.65 -14.34
N GLN A 104 13.61 14.47 -14.46
CA GLN A 104 14.34 13.50 -13.63
C GLN A 104 14.30 13.88 -12.15
N ASP A 105 14.41 15.18 -11.84
CA ASP A 105 14.31 15.68 -10.46
C ASP A 105 12.89 15.48 -9.92
N VAL A 106 11.85 15.65 -10.75
CA VAL A 106 10.46 15.31 -10.38
C VAL A 106 10.34 13.83 -10.05
N ALA A 107 10.87 12.92 -10.88
CA ALA A 107 10.82 11.48 -10.63
C ALA A 107 11.53 11.10 -9.33
N ARG A 108 12.73 11.66 -9.12
CA ARG A 108 13.55 11.42 -7.91
C ARG A 108 12.85 11.95 -6.66
N ALA A 109 12.36 13.17 -6.73
CA ALA A 109 11.67 13.81 -5.61
C ALA A 109 10.34 13.12 -5.29
N PHE A 110 9.59 12.68 -6.31
CA PHE A 110 8.36 11.92 -6.12
C PHE A 110 8.63 10.62 -5.38
N ALA A 111 9.61 9.82 -5.82
CA ALA A 111 10.01 8.60 -5.12
C ALA A 111 10.49 8.89 -3.68
N GLY A 112 11.20 10.00 -3.47
CA GLY A 112 11.61 10.45 -2.14
C GLY A 112 10.44 10.84 -1.24
N ASP A 113 9.45 11.56 -1.77
CA ASP A 113 8.25 11.98 -1.03
C ASP A 113 7.35 10.77 -0.70
N VAL A 114 7.30 9.75 -1.57
CA VAL A 114 6.60 8.48 -1.27
C VAL A 114 7.26 7.73 -0.13
N ARG A 115 8.61 7.68 -0.10
CA ARG A 115 9.38 7.01 0.98
C ARG A 115 9.37 7.79 2.29
N ASN A 116 9.29 9.12 2.20
CA ASN A 116 9.29 10.01 3.35
C ASN A 116 8.10 10.96 3.31
N SER A 117 7.03 10.60 3.98
CA SER A 117 5.75 11.35 4.02
C SER A 117 5.85 12.79 4.53
N LYS A 118 6.97 13.18 5.13
CA LYS A 118 7.24 14.54 5.60
C LYS A 118 7.92 15.42 4.54
N SER A 119 8.45 14.82 3.47
CA SER A 119 9.05 15.52 2.35
C SER A 119 7.97 16.13 1.44
N ASN A 120 8.29 17.19 0.74
CA ASN A 120 7.40 17.84 -0.22
C ASN A 120 8.23 18.44 -1.38
N GLN A 121 9.28 17.72 -1.79
CA GLN A 121 10.21 18.18 -2.80
C GLN A 121 9.65 18.05 -4.22
N ALA A 122 8.89 16.98 -4.49
CA ALA A 122 8.29 16.75 -5.80
C ALA A 122 7.42 17.94 -6.24
N ARG A 123 6.64 18.52 -5.33
CA ARG A 123 5.82 19.69 -5.62
C ARG A 123 6.63 20.90 -6.10
N ARG A 124 7.84 21.10 -5.54
CA ARG A 124 8.72 22.21 -5.94
C ARG A 124 9.23 22.00 -7.37
N HIS A 125 9.67 20.81 -7.72
CA HIS A 125 10.14 20.48 -9.07
C HIS A 125 8.99 20.50 -10.09
N ILE A 126 7.78 20.06 -9.73
CA ILE A 126 6.58 20.20 -10.57
C ILE A 126 6.29 21.70 -10.85
N ALA A 127 6.47 22.57 -9.86
CA ALA A 127 6.29 24.00 -10.07
C ALA A 127 7.36 24.62 -11.00
N GLN A 128 8.58 24.05 -11.03
CA GLN A 128 9.61 24.47 -12.00
C GLN A 128 9.20 24.12 -13.44
N LEU A 129 8.55 22.97 -13.68
CA LEU A 129 8.00 22.63 -15.01
C LEU A 129 7.02 23.68 -15.51
N THR A 130 6.22 24.31 -14.63
CA THR A 130 5.31 25.36 -15.01
C THR A 130 6.05 26.56 -15.61
N LYS A 131 7.20 26.95 -15.04
CA LYS A 131 8.04 28.03 -15.57
C LYS A 131 8.63 27.66 -16.94
N LEU A 132 9.11 26.42 -17.09
CA LEU A 132 9.66 25.94 -18.34
C LEU A 132 8.59 25.87 -19.45
N ASN A 133 7.38 25.44 -19.11
CA ASN A 133 6.24 25.46 -20.03
C ASN A 133 5.88 26.89 -20.49
N SER A 134 5.99 27.89 -19.61
CA SER A 134 5.80 29.30 -19.98
C SER A 134 6.94 29.83 -20.88
N GLN A 135 8.17 29.35 -20.69
CA GLN A 135 9.30 29.70 -21.56
C GLN A 135 9.14 29.12 -22.98
N MET A 136 8.52 27.93 -23.10
CA MET A 136 8.18 27.34 -24.42
C MET A 136 7.26 28.28 -25.22
N GLU A 137 6.27 28.88 -24.56
CA GLU A 137 5.36 29.82 -25.20
C GLU A 137 6.13 31.03 -25.74
N SER A 138 7.08 31.57 -24.96
CA SER A 138 7.96 32.65 -25.39
C SER A 138 8.93 32.24 -26.52
N ALA A 139 9.23 30.94 -26.66
CA ALA A 139 10.04 30.39 -27.73
C ALA A 139 9.25 30.14 -29.02
N GLY A 140 7.94 30.41 -29.04
CA GLY A 140 7.05 30.25 -30.20
C GLY A 140 6.47 28.85 -30.35
N VAL A 141 6.54 27.99 -29.34
CA VAL A 141 5.91 26.67 -29.34
C VAL A 141 4.37 26.82 -29.38
N PRO A 142 3.67 26.13 -30.29
CA PRO A 142 2.21 26.22 -30.38
C PRO A 142 1.51 25.79 -29.10
N PRO A 143 0.42 26.46 -28.70
CA PRO A 143 -0.28 26.22 -27.43
C PRO A 143 -0.76 24.77 -27.23
N ASN A 144 -1.11 24.06 -28.32
CA ASN A 144 -1.57 22.66 -28.25
C ASN A 144 -0.51 21.72 -27.63
N PHE A 145 0.77 21.90 -27.95
CA PHE A 145 1.86 21.11 -27.34
C PHE A 145 2.00 21.44 -25.86
N ILE A 146 1.94 22.74 -25.51
CA ILE A 146 2.06 23.18 -24.11
C ILE A 146 0.88 22.66 -23.28
N VAL A 147 -0.34 22.65 -23.82
CA VAL A 147 -1.53 22.09 -23.17
C VAL A 147 -1.33 20.60 -22.88
N LYS A 148 -0.81 19.82 -23.86
CA LYS A 148 -0.52 18.40 -23.67
C LYS A 148 0.47 18.16 -22.51
N LEU A 149 1.57 18.91 -22.47
CA LEU A 149 2.56 18.82 -21.39
C LEU A 149 1.96 19.21 -20.03
N LYS A 150 1.15 20.27 -19.97
CA LYS A 150 0.45 20.69 -18.74
C LYS A 150 -0.56 19.65 -18.26
N GLN A 151 -1.20 18.89 -19.16
CA GLN A 151 -2.08 17.79 -18.79
C GLN A 151 -1.32 16.66 -18.10
N GLN A 152 -0.15 16.26 -18.62
CA GLN A 152 0.72 15.26 -17.99
C GLN A 152 1.26 15.76 -16.66
N GLN A 153 1.70 17.01 -16.58
CA GLN A 153 2.13 17.65 -15.32
C GLN A 153 1.02 17.63 -14.27
N SER A 154 -0.22 17.92 -14.67
CA SER A 154 -1.40 17.88 -13.79
C SER A 154 -1.69 16.47 -13.29
N LEU A 155 -1.46 15.43 -14.13
CA LEU A 155 -1.56 14.04 -13.73
C LEU A 155 -0.54 13.73 -12.62
N VAL A 156 0.74 14.07 -12.80
CA VAL A 156 1.78 13.86 -11.79
C VAL A 156 1.43 14.56 -10.47
N LEU A 157 0.94 15.80 -10.52
CA LEU A 157 0.52 16.54 -9.33
C LEU A 157 -0.67 15.86 -8.62
N ARG A 158 -1.65 15.36 -9.37
CA ARG A 158 -2.80 14.63 -8.84
C ARG A 158 -2.36 13.35 -8.14
N GLN A 159 -1.45 12.60 -8.75
CA GLN A 159 -0.90 11.39 -8.13
C GLN A 159 -0.11 11.70 -6.85
N LEU A 160 0.64 12.81 -6.82
CA LEU A 160 1.32 13.26 -5.61
C LEU A 160 0.33 13.57 -4.47
N HIS A 161 -0.79 14.24 -4.79
CA HIS A 161 -1.85 14.50 -3.81
C HIS A 161 -2.50 13.19 -3.34
N ARG A 162 -2.68 12.21 -4.23
CA ARG A 162 -3.25 10.90 -3.88
C ARG A 162 -2.33 10.14 -2.92
N VAL A 163 -1.02 10.11 -3.18
CA VAL A 163 -0.03 9.53 -2.25
C VAL A 163 -0.10 10.18 -0.88
N ASN A 164 -0.06 11.52 -0.84
CA ASN A 164 -0.15 12.27 0.42
C ASN A 164 -1.46 11.98 1.18
N TYR A 165 -2.56 11.80 0.46
CA TYR A 165 -3.85 11.43 1.04
C TYR A 165 -3.78 10.03 1.66
N ILE A 166 -3.33 9.02 0.91
CA ILE A 166 -3.20 7.65 1.37
C ILE A 166 -2.27 7.55 2.60
N GLN A 167 -1.16 8.30 2.61
CA GLN A 167 -0.21 8.29 3.73
C GLN A 167 -0.74 8.95 5.01
N ARG A 168 -1.62 9.94 4.89
CA ARG A 168 -2.10 10.75 6.04
C ARG A 168 -3.46 10.31 6.56
N ILE A 169 -4.30 9.78 5.70
CA ILE A 169 -5.66 9.36 6.06
C ILE A 169 -5.65 7.86 6.23
N THR A 170 -5.63 7.44 7.49
CA THR A 170 -5.87 6.04 7.83
C THR A 170 -7.29 5.68 7.40
N PHE A 171 -7.42 4.66 6.53
CA PHE A 171 -8.71 4.07 6.18
C PHE A 171 -9.53 3.85 7.45
N ILE A 172 -10.75 4.32 7.45
CA ILE A 172 -11.76 4.31 8.53
C ILE A 172 -11.24 3.71 9.85
N PRO A 173 -10.79 4.52 10.84
CA PRO A 173 -10.23 4.00 12.10
C PRO A 173 -11.17 3.01 12.80
N SER A 174 -12.48 3.26 12.72
CA SER A 174 -13.54 2.41 13.27
C SER A 174 -13.52 0.99 12.71
N ALA A 175 -13.20 0.81 11.43
CA ALA A 175 -13.14 -0.52 10.80
C ALA A 175 -11.97 -1.35 11.35
N SER A 176 -10.86 -0.70 11.74
CA SER A 176 -9.75 -1.38 12.42
C SER A 176 -10.14 -1.87 13.80
N VAL A 177 -10.83 -1.02 14.56
CA VAL A 177 -11.31 -1.35 15.90
C VAL A 177 -12.32 -2.49 15.79
N LEU A 178 -13.28 -2.38 14.88
CA LEU A 178 -14.28 -3.44 14.64
C LEU A 178 -13.59 -4.77 14.32
N ALA A 179 -12.68 -4.80 13.33
CA ALA A 179 -11.98 -6.03 12.96
C ALA A 179 -11.22 -6.66 14.14
N GLY A 180 -10.51 -5.84 14.93
CA GLY A 180 -9.84 -6.33 16.12
C GLY A 180 -10.79 -6.87 17.17
N SER A 181 -11.89 -6.14 17.45
CA SER A 181 -12.87 -6.50 18.47
C SER A 181 -13.59 -7.81 18.14
N ILE A 182 -14.03 -8.00 16.88
CA ILE A 182 -14.71 -9.23 16.48
C ILE A 182 -13.79 -10.45 16.50
N VAL A 183 -12.49 -10.29 16.18
CA VAL A 183 -11.50 -11.37 16.30
C VAL A 183 -11.28 -11.75 17.76
N VAL A 184 -11.11 -10.76 18.65
CA VAL A 184 -10.94 -11.01 20.09
C VAL A 184 -12.18 -11.72 20.66
N LEU A 185 -13.38 -11.28 20.28
CA LEU A 185 -14.64 -11.90 20.70
C LEU A 185 -14.74 -13.35 20.21
N ALA A 186 -14.41 -13.61 18.94
CA ALA A 186 -14.44 -14.97 18.37
C ALA A 186 -13.44 -15.90 19.05
N VAL A 187 -12.20 -15.44 19.28
CA VAL A 187 -11.17 -16.23 19.99
C VAL A 187 -11.58 -16.46 21.45
N GLY A 188 -12.13 -15.45 22.12
CA GLY A 188 -12.63 -15.57 23.48
C GLY A 188 -13.76 -16.61 23.59
N LEU A 189 -14.69 -16.62 22.64
CA LEU A 189 -15.74 -17.63 22.55
C LEU A 189 -15.15 -19.03 22.33
N LEU A 190 -14.20 -19.22 21.41
CA LEU A 190 -13.55 -20.50 21.18
C LEU A 190 -12.79 -21.02 22.41
N LEU A 191 -12.20 -20.13 23.19
CA LEU A 191 -11.54 -20.48 24.45
C LEU A 191 -12.52 -20.98 25.50
N ALA A 192 -13.72 -20.37 25.59
CA ALA A 192 -14.75 -20.73 26.54
C ALA A 192 -15.60 -21.96 26.11
N THR A 193 -15.43 -22.44 24.87
CA THR A 193 -16.24 -23.53 24.29
C THR A 193 -15.64 -24.89 24.59
N GLU A 194 -16.42 -25.80 25.17
CA GLU A 194 -16.11 -27.19 25.34
C GLU A 194 -16.32 -27.96 24.03
N VAL A 195 -15.30 -28.74 23.62
CA VAL A 195 -15.35 -29.59 22.42
C VAL A 195 -14.82 -30.96 22.72
N GLU A 196 -15.66 -31.97 22.56
CA GLU A 196 -15.24 -33.36 22.69
C GLU A 196 -15.00 -34.00 21.30
N PRO A 197 -13.93 -34.79 21.11
CA PRO A 197 -12.79 -34.95 22.04
C PRO A 197 -11.91 -33.72 22.12
N PHE A 198 -11.25 -33.49 23.26
CA PHE A 198 -10.42 -32.30 23.53
C PHE A 198 -9.38 -32.00 22.44
N PHE A 199 -8.76 -33.03 21.86
CA PHE A 199 -7.82 -32.85 20.75
C PHE A 199 -8.48 -32.14 19.54
N ALA A 200 -9.73 -32.49 19.21
CA ALA A 200 -10.47 -31.80 18.14
C ALA A 200 -10.72 -30.34 18.52
N GLY A 201 -10.98 -30.04 19.78
CA GLY A 201 -11.11 -28.69 20.31
C GLY A 201 -9.86 -27.84 20.12
N ILE A 202 -8.66 -28.41 20.41
CA ILE A 202 -7.37 -27.74 20.17
C ILE A 202 -7.17 -27.43 18.69
N VAL A 203 -7.39 -28.42 17.81
CA VAL A 203 -7.19 -28.25 16.36
C VAL A 203 -8.16 -27.20 15.79
N LEU A 204 -9.42 -27.24 16.20
CA LEU A 204 -10.44 -26.28 15.76
C LEU A 204 -10.09 -24.86 16.23
N THR A 205 -9.83 -24.69 17.53
CA THR A 205 -9.46 -23.39 18.12
C THR A 205 -8.19 -22.83 17.50
N GLY A 206 -7.16 -23.66 17.36
CA GLY A 206 -5.87 -23.27 16.75
C GLY A 206 -6.02 -22.87 15.28
N GLY A 207 -6.74 -23.70 14.50
CA GLY A 207 -6.94 -23.45 13.07
C GLY A 207 -7.75 -22.17 12.80
N ILE A 208 -8.88 -21.98 13.49
CA ILE A 208 -9.70 -20.77 13.33
C ILE A 208 -8.93 -19.53 13.81
N THR A 209 -8.28 -19.61 14.96
CA THR A 209 -7.46 -18.50 15.48
C THR A 209 -6.35 -18.13 14.49
N PHE A 210 -5.69 -19.11 13.88
CA PHE A 210 -4.66 -18.86 12.88
C PHE A 210 -5.20 -18.05 11.70
N ILE A 211 -6.34 -18.47 11.13
CA ILE A 211 -6.98 -17.78 10.00
C ILE A 211 -7.34 -16.34 10.39
N LEU A 212 -8.03 -16.16 11.52
CA LEU A 212 -8.49 -14.84 11.96
C LEU A 212 -7.33 -13.88 12.25
N VAL A 213 -6.30 -14.34 12.97
CA VAL A 213 -5.12 -13.53 13.30
C VAL A 213 -4.33 -13.21 12.05
N TYR A 214 -4.11 -14.19 11.17
CA TYR A 214 -3.37 -13.99 9.93
C TYR A 214 -4.04 -12.94 9.03
N VAL A 215 -5.37 -13.06 8.82
CA VAL A 215 -6.15 -12.09 8.03
C VAL A 215 -6.11 -10.70 8.66
N LEU A 216 -6.25 -10.60 9.98
CA LEU A 216 -6.17 -9.33 10.70
C LEU A 216 -4.80 -8.64 10.54
N LEU A 217 -3.72 -9.41 10.62
CA LEU A 217 -2.35 -8.89 10.42
C LEU A 217 -2.10 -8.49 8.97
N LEU A 218 -2.58 -9.29 8.02
CA LEU A 218 -2.49 -8.98 6.60
C LEU A 218 -3.24 -7.69 6.26
N LEU A 219 -4.45 -7.52 6.79
CA LEU A 219 -5.21 -6.26 6.68
C LEU A 219 -4.42 -5.04 7.16
N ARG A 220 -3.66 -5.18 8.28
CA ARG A 220 -2.84 -4.08 8.81
C ARG A 220 -1.69 -3.72 7.87
N VAL A 221 -1.08 -4.72 7.24
CA VAL A 221 0.06 -4.50 6.33
C VAL A 221 -0.41 -3.85 5.03
N ILE A 222 -1.46 -4.39 4.40
CA ILE A 222 -1.96 -3.89 3.11
C ILE A 222 -2.53 -2.47 3.22
N ARG A 223 -3.01 -2.06 4.39
CA ARG A 223 -3.54 -0.70 4.63
C ARG A 223 -2.54 0.43 4.46
N THR A 224 -1.27 0.13 4.58
CA THR A 224 -0.20 1.12 4.51
C THR A 224 0.75 0.78 3.37
N PRO A 225 0.34 1.01 2.11
CA PRO A 225 1.07 0.57 0.92
C PRO A 225 2.40 1.30 0.69
N PHE A 226 2.59 2.46 1.34
CA PHE A 226 3.79 3.28 1.23
C PHE A 226 4.48 3.36 2.58
N HIS A 227 5.29 2.37 2.91
CA HIS A 227 6.18 2.39 4.06
C HIS A 227 7.60 2.76 3.64
N ASP A 228 8.42 3.10 4.63
CA ASP A 228 9.87 3.22 4.43
C ASP A 228 10.42 1.90 3.88
N GLU A 229 11.23 1.97 2.82
CA GLU A 229 11.80 0.82 2.12
C GLU A 229 12.29 -0.28 3.07
N GLY A 230 11.78 -1.48 2.86
CA GLY A 230 12.23 -2.68 3.55
C GLY A 230 11.55 -2.97 4.88
N LYS A 231 10.48 -2.29 5.28
CA LYS A 231 9.68 -2.67 6.46
C LYS A 231 8.76 -3.85 6.16
N THR A 232 8.15 -3.88 4.98
CA THR A 232 7.33 -5.01 4.52
C THR A 232 7.71 -5.41 3.10
N GLN A 233 7.32 -6.61 2.65
CA GLN A 233 7.49 -7.03 1.26
C GLN A 233 6.31 -6.63 0.37
N ASP A 234 5.23 -6.21 1.01
CA ASP A 234 3.99 -5.83 0.37
C ASP A 234 3.94 -4.30 0.11
N ASP A 235 5.11 -3.62 0.18
CA ASP A 235 5.22 -2.20 -0.16
C ASP A 235 5.14 -2.01 -1.68
N VAL A 236 4.50 -0.92 -2.10
CA VAL A 236 4.39 -0.57 -3.52
C VAL A 236 5.78 -0.28 -4.09
N SER A 237 6.11 -0.98 -5.19
CA SER A 237 7.42 -0.86 -5.83
C SER A 237 7.55 0.42 -6.63
N LEU A 238 8.65 1.16 -6.42
CA LEU A 238 8.99 2.40 -7.13
C LEU A 238 10.00 2.21 -8.26
N PHE A 239 10.27 0.96 -8.68
CA PHE A 239 11.34 0.64 -9.65
C PHE A 239 11.21 1.38 -10.98
N LEU A 240 9.99 1.67 -11.44
CA LEU A 240 9.77 2.43 -12.68
C LEU A 240 10.29 3.87 -12.57
N LEU A 241 10.07 4.51 -11.42
CA LEU A 241 10.60 5.85 -11.17
C LEU A 241 12.12 5.84 -10.98
N ASP A 242 12.67 4.78 -10.37
CA ASP A 242 14.12 4.62 -10.21
C ASP A 242 14.81 4.40 -11.57
N ARG A 243 14.16 3.71 -12.53
CA ARG A 243 14.65 3.51 -13.89
C ARG A 243 14.76 4.83 -14.66
N ILE A 244 13.82 5.76 -14.53
CA ILE A 244 13.88 7.09 -15.17
C ILE A 244 15.13 7.86 -14.72
N LYS A 245 15.61 7.64 -13.49
CA LYS A 245 16.84 8.27 -12.99
C LYS A 245 18.10 7.77 -13.68
N THR A 246 18.12 6.50 -14.09
CA THR A 246 19.33 5.79 -14.56
C THR A 246 19.56 5.99 -16.06
N ASN A 247 18.53 6.37 -16.82
CA ASN A 247 18.57 6.48 -18.30
C ASN A 247 19.46 7.63 -18.84
N ARG A 248 20.44 8.08 -18.05
CA ARG A 248 21.45 9.07 -18.45
C ARG A 248 22.71 8.45 -19.06
N GLY A 249 22.83 7.11 -19.01
CA GLY A 249 24.06 6.37 -19.38
C GLY A 249 24.01 5.61 -20.70
N ASP A 250 22.85 5.40 -21.29
CA ASP A 250 22.69 4.47 -22.42
C ASP A 250 22.40 5.18 -23.77
N THR A 251 22.85 6.42 -23.91
CA THR A 251 22.89 7.11 -25.23
C THR A 251 24.33 7.49 -25.54
N GLU A 252 25.19 6.47 -25.77
CA GLU A 252 26.39 6.54 -26.59
C GLU A 252 26.34 5.46 -27.66
#